data_6abd06ceb87773d7881062158e7f87e3
#
_entry.id   6abd06ceb87773d7881062158e7f87e3
#
_cell.length_a   1.000
_cell.length_b   1.000
_cell.length_c   1.000
_cell.angle_alpha   90.00
_cell.angle_beta   90.00
_cell.angle_gamma   90.00
#
_symmetry.space_group_name_H-M   'P 1'
#
loop_
_entity.id
_entity.type
_entity.pdbx_description
1 polymer ?
#
loop_
_entity_poly.entity_id
_entity_poly.type
_entity_poly.pdbx_seq_one_letter_code
_entity_poly.pdbx_strand_id
1 'polypeptide(L)'
;MPTRPHTGLTIDGFTLGEKLHAGGFATIWEVTHPDHSTPMVMKVPTILDGYDGPTIVGFEVEQMIMPRLTGPHVPRVFAVGDFAVMPYLVVERIEGDSFLHLFDRAPLPLSDVVEIAARMLAAVADLHRQEVIHLDLKPANFLQRPSGEMVLVDFGLSRHAQLPDLLAEEFAIPMGTFPYLAPEQYLRCRDDPRSDLFALGAMLYVLTTGKHPFGQPETLRGVRRRLWRDPDPPRALRPECPEWLQEIILRALAVDPMRRYQSAAQMAFDLGHPQQVRLTSRALKLRRDGWLTVFDRWRAMRKLRSFSTPASVTAQLAAAPVILVAVDLSAEGEPLAEGLRQAIRRMLVTEPDARIACVTVIKTARLGIDQGTDDAGNNLHVVRLVQLRAWAEGIDLPDHKLTCTVLEGPDPGQQLIAYATANHVDHILMGARGQSPSRRYLGSVSARVVAEAPCSVTVIRRSADHARGDRTA
;
A
#
# COMPACT_ATOMS: atom_id res chain seq x y z
N MET A 1 7.28 29.17 -0.85
CA MET A 1 7.94 27.96 -1.38
C MET A 1 8.27 27.08 -0.20
N PRO A 2 7.97 25.79 -0.23
CA PRO A 2 8.40 24.90 0.86
C PRO A 2 9.94 24.95 1.00
N THR A 3 10.40 25.06 2.22
CA THR A 3 11.84 25.15 2.51
C THR A 3 12.51 23.85 2.08
N ARG A 4 13.48 23.90 1.17
CA ARG A 4 14.22 22.70 0.75
C ARG A 4 15.06 22.16 1.92
N PRO A 5 15.01 20.86 2.22
CA PRO A 5 15.82 20.27 3.27
C PRO A 5 17.32 20.49 3.02
N HIS A 6 18.05 20.94 4.04
CA HIS A 6 19.50 21.09 4.03
C HIS A 6 20.06 20.85 5.43
N THR A 7 21.32 20.50 5.51
CA THR A 7 22.04 20.31 6.77
C THR A 7 21.93 21.55 7.66
N GLY A 8 21.60 21.38 8.93
CA GLY A 8 21.39 22.45 9.91
C GLY A 8 19.97 23.01 9.95
N LEU A 9 19.07 22.64 9.04
CA LEU A 9 17.68 23.02 9.11
C LEU A 9 17.00 22.31 10.31
N THR A 10 16.26 23.07 11.10
CA THR A 10 15.47 22.53 12.22
C THR A 10 13.97 22.58 11.86
N ILE A 11 13.29 21.44 12.02
CA ILE A 11 11.87 21.25 11.73
C ILE A 11 11.25 20.53 12.92
N ASP A 12 10.26 21.13 13.56
CA ASP A 12 9.53 20.58 14.71
C ASP A 12 10.48 20.05 15.83
N GLY A 13 11.62 20.74 16.05
CA GLY A 13 12.65 20.36 17.02
C GLY A 13 13.69 19.37 16.50
N PHE A 14 13.51 18.77 15.32
CA PHE A 14 14.47 17.88 14.68
C PHE A 14 15.47 18.69 13.85
N THR A 15 16.75 18.56 14.14
CA THR A 15 17.82 19.19 13.37
C THR A 15 18.41 18.22 12.37
N LEU A 16 18.37 18.57 11.08
CA LEU A 16 18.90 17.78 9.97
C LEU A 16 20.44 17.79 9.99
N GLY A 17 21.01 16.60 10.04
CA GLY A 17 22.44 16.36 9.94
C GLY A 17 22.89 16.05 8.50
N GLU A 18 23.63 14.97 8.34
CA GLU A 18 24.10 14.50 7.04
C GLU A 18 22.99 13.86 6.23
N LYS A 19 23.00 14.09 4.91
CA LYS A 19 22.14 13.37 3.98
C LYS A 19 22.71 11.98 3.73
N LEU A 20 22.02 10.95 4.24
CA LEU A 20 22.46 9.56 4.15
C LEU A 20 22.15 8.93 2.80
N HIS A 21 21.00 9.28 2.21
CA HIS A 21 20.56 8.69 0.94
C HIS A 21 19.67 9.66 0.17
N ALA A 22 19.80 9.63 -1.17
CA ALA A 22 18.89 10.31 -2.08
C ALA A 22 18.39 9.32 -3.12
N GLY A 23 17.17 8.80 -2.91
CA GLY A 23 16.47 7.93 -3.85
C GLY A 23 15.51 8.71 -4.76
N GLY A 24 14.91 8.00 -5.72
CA GLY A 24 13.90 8.58 -6.61
C GLY A 24 12.63 9.04 -5.88
N PHE A 25 12.28 8.39 -4.76
CA PHE A 25 11.02 8.62 -4.04
C PHE A 25 11.19 9.49 -2.79
N ALA A 26 12.34 9.39 -2.11
CA ALA A 26 12.59 10.15 -0.89
C ALA A 26 14.08 10.37 -0.65
N THR A 27 14.37 11.40 0.14
CA THR A 27 15.71 11.69 0.69
C THR A 27 15.71 11.32 2.17
N ILE A 28 16.75 10.64 2.63
CA ILE A 28 16.92 10.23 4.02
C ILE A 28 18.04 11.09 4.65
N TRP A 29 17.69 11.74 5.75
CA TRP A 29 18.58 12.58 6.52
C TRP A 29 18.81 12.00 7.91
N GLU A 30 20.02 12.05 8.40
CA GLU A 30 20.27 11.90 9.83
C GLU A 30 19.64 13.06 10.57
N VAL A 31 18.99 12.80 11.73
CA VAL A 31 18.40 13.87 12.54
C VAL A 31 18.67 13.67 14.02
N THR A 32 18.73 14.77 14.74
CA THR A 32 18.86 14.82 16.19
C THR A 32 17.71 15.62 16.79
N HIS A 33 17.30 15.26 18.00
CA HIS A 33 16.30 15.99 18.78
C HIS A 33 16.74 16.06 20.26
N PRO A 34 16.57 17.20 20.96
CA PRO A 34 17.03 17.35 22.34
C PRO A 34 16.46 16.31 23.32
N ASP A 35 15.20 15.92 23.11
CA ASP A 35 14.49 14.99 24.01
C ASP A 35 14.70 13.50 23.68
N HIS A 36 15.46 13.19 22.60
CA HIS A 36 15.69 11.83 22.14
C HIS A 36 17.18 11.53 21.98
N SER A 37 17.65 10.50 22.67
CA SER A 37 19.03 10.01 22.55
C SER A 37 19.20 8.88 21.50
N THR A 38 18.09 8.31 21.03
CA THR A 38 18.10 7.23 20.02
C THR A 38 18.52 7.81 18.66
N PRO A 39 19.44 7.15 17.93
CA PRO A 39 19.74 7.54 16.55
C PRO A 39 18.48 7.52 15.67
N MET A 40 18.26 8.57 14.91
CA MET A 40 17.06 8.74 14.10
C MET A 40 17.40 9.16 12.69
N VAL A 41 16.49 8.86 11.77
CA VAL A 41 16.50 9.37 10.40
C VAL A 41 15.17 10.01 10.06
N MET A 42 15.23 11.07 9.27
CA MET A 42 14.06 11.71 8.68
C MET A 42 14.00 11.37 7.20
N LYS A 43 12.91 10.72 6.80
CA LYS A 43 12.57 10.46 5.40
C LYS A 43 11.71 11.63 4.90
N VAL A 44 12.15 12.30 3.84
CA VAL A 44 11.44 13.42 3.21
C VAL A 44 11.16 13.04 1.76
N PRO A 45 9.92 13.07 1.28
CA PRO A 45 9.60 12.72 -0.10
C PRO A 45 10.26 13.70 -1.07
N THR A 46 10.77 13.19 -2.18
CA THR A 46 11.30 14.00 -3.27
C THR A 46 10.12 14.45 -4.14
N ILE A 47 9.55 15.60 -3.82
CA ILE A 47 8.52 16.23 -4.65
C ILE A 47 9.26 17.02 -5.73
N LEU A 48 9.44 16.42 -6.90
CA LEU A 48 10.02 17.09 -8.06
C LEU A 48 9.02 18.13 -8.61
N ASP A 49 9.55 19.15 -9.27
CA ASP A 49 8.73 20.14 -10.00
C ASP A 49 7.99 19.41 -11.14
N GLY A 50 6.77 18.98 -10.86
CA GLY A 50 5.96 18.15 -11.72
C GLY A 50 5.21 17.07 -10.93
N TYR A 51 4.23 16.47 -11.58
CA TYR A 51 3.36 15.49 -11.00
C TYR A 51 4.08 14.14 -10.77
N ASP A 52 4.29 13.76 -9.51
CA ASP A 52 4.77 12.44 -9.10
C ASP A 52 3.79 11.80 -8.09
N GLY A 53 2.56 11.56 -8.58
CA GLY A 53 1.48 10.98 -7.78
C GLY A 53 1.87 9.72 -7.01
N PRO A 54 2.50 8.70 -7.65
CA PRO A 54 2.91 7.47 -6.98
C PRO A 54 3.83 7.68 -5.78
N THR A 55 4.75 8.64 -5.86
CA THR A 55 5.69 8.95 -4.78
C THR A 55 4.98 9.59 -3.58
N ILE A 56 4.08 10.55 -3.85
CA ILE A 56 3.32 11.23 -2.80
C ILE A 56 2.40 10.24 -2.08
N VAL A 57 1.63 9.47 -2.83
CA VAL A 57 0.69 8.49 -2.28
C VAL A 57 1.41 7.38 -1.53
N GLY A 58 2.53 6.88 -2.05
CA GLY A 58 3.35 5.89 -1.35
C GLY A 58 3.88 6.44 -0.02
N PHE A 59 4.30 7.71 0.01
CA PHE A 59 4.73 8.36 1.24
C PHE A 59 3.58 8.55 2.24
N GLU A 60 2.39 8.89 1.76
CA GLU A 60 1.17 8.99 2.57
C GLU A 60 0.79 7.64 3.18
N VAL A 61 0.85 6.56 2.40
CA VAL A 61 0.67 5.18 2.88
C VAL A 61 1.66 4.86 4.01
N GLU A 62 2.93 5.21 3.83
CA GLU A 62 3.95 4.97 4.85
C GLU A 62 3.68 5.77 6.13
N GLN A 63 3.33 7.05 6.02
CA GLN A 63 2.91 7.89 7.17
C GLN A 63 1.65 7.35 7.87
N MET A 64 0.74 6.74 7.13
CA MET A 64 -0.50 6.20 7.66
C MET A 64 -0.28 4.88 8.40
N ILE A 65 0.60 4.02 7.89
CA ILE A 65 0.82 2.66 8.42
C ILE A 65 1.87 2.64 9.54
N MET A 66 3.03 3.26 9.33
CA MET A 66 4.19 3.15 10.22
C MET A 66 3.89 3.51 11.69
N PRO A 67 3.13 4.57 12.02
CA PRO A 67 2.84 4.92 13.41
C PRO A 67 1.99 3.89 14.17
N ARG A 68 1.38 2.94 13.44
CA ARG A 68 0.54 1.87 14.01
C ARG A 68 1.32 0.59 14.28
N LEU A 69 2.51 0.49 13.70
CA LEU A 69 3.36 -0.68 13.85
C LEU A 69 4.19 -0.63 15.12
N THR A 70 4.36 -1.78 15.74
CA THR A 70 5.13 -1.96 16.98
C THR A 70 5.99 -3.21 16.92
N GLY A 71 6.91 -3.34 17.86
CA GLY A 71 7.73 -4.54 18.01
C GLY A 71 9.13 -4.43 17.40
N PRO A 72 9.94 -5.50 17.48
CA PRO A 72 11.36 -5.46 17.14
C PRO A 72 11.62 -5.48 15.63
N HIS A 73 10.61 -5.85 14.83
CA HIS A 73 10.75 -6.08 13.40
C HIS A 73 10.37 -4.87 12.52
N VAL A 74 10.11 -3.72 13.14
CA VAL A 74 9.83 -2.46 12.47
C VAL A 74 10.58 -1.32 13.15
N PRO A 75 10.97 -0.25 12.43
CA PRO A 75 11.56 0.92 13.06
C PRO A 75 10.53 1.64 13.94
N ARG A 76 10.95 2.11 15.11
CA ARG A 76 10.12 2.98 15.95
C ARG A 76 9.89 4.31 15.26
N VAL A 77 8.64 4.79 15.24
CA VAL A 77 8.28 6.13 14.75
C VAL A 77 8.37 7.14 15.88
N PHE A 78 8.99 8.29 15.61
CA PHE A 78 9.11 9.41 16.53
C PHE A 78 8.21 10.58 16.17
N ALA A 79 8.11 10.90 14.87
CA ALA A 79 7.28 11.99 14.39
C ALA A 79 6.82 11.79 12.96
N VAL A 80 5.69 12.43 12.64
CA VAL A 80 5.11 12.48 11.29
C VAL A 80 4.84 13.94 10.97
N GLY A 81 5.41 14.42 9.86
CA GLY A 81 5.25 15.80 9.41
C GLY A 81 3.95 16.01 8.63
N ASP A 82 3.45 17.23 8.68
CA ASP A 82 2.24 17.64 7.97
C ASP A 82 2.57 18.04 6.53
N PHE A 83 1.77 17.58 5.57
CA PHE A 83 1.85 18.01 4.17
C PHE A 83 1.62 19.52 3.98
N ALA A 84 0.95 20.19 4.90
CA ALA A 84 0.71 21.63 4.85
C ALA A 84 2.00 22.45 4.97
N VAL A 85 2.99 21.93 5.72
CA VAL A 85 4.27 22.61 5.97
C VAL A 85 5.39 21.92 5.22
N MET A 86 5.69 20.70 5.62
CA MET A 86 6.65 19.80 4.97
C MET A 86 6.35 18.36 5.39
N PRO A 87 6.02 17.48 4.44
CA PRO A 87 5.82 16.07 4.77
C PRO A 87 7.15 15.41 5.13
N TYR A 88 7.22 14.76 6.26
CA TYR A 88 8.36 13.95 6.69
C TYR A 88 7.92 12.80 7.60
N LEU A 89 8.76 11.81 7.73
CA LEU A 89 8.62 10.72 8.68
C LEU A 89 9.94 10.55 9.43
N VAL A 90 9.93 10.70 10.76
CA VAL A 90 11.09 10.45 11.60
C VAL A 90 10.96 9.08 12.24
N VAL A 91 11.94 8.24 11.95
CA VAL A 91 12.00 6.88 12.45
C VAL A 91 13.36 6.57 13.08
N GLU A 92 13.40 5.51 13.85
CA GLU A 92 14.62 4.93 14.36
C GLU A 92 15.62 4.64 13.21
N ARG A 93 16.87 5.06 13.39
CA ARG A 93 17.95 4.64 12.52
C ARG A 93 18.37 3.21 12.91
N ILE A 94 18.12 2.27 12.03
CA ILE A 94 18.58 0.90 12.22
C ILE A 94 20.08 0.83 11.93
N GLU A 95 20.87 0.56 12.95
CA GLU A 95 22.31 0.33 12.81
C GLU A 95 22.53 -1.08 12.26
N GLY A 96 22.79 -1.19 10.97
CA GLY A 96 23.04 -2.47 10.31
C GLY A 96 22.91 -2.37 8.80
N ASP A 97 23.45 -3.36 8.13
CA ASP A 97 23.43 -3.45 6.67
C ASP A 97 22.14 -4.07 6.15
N SER A 98 21.77 -3.68 4.94
CA SER A 98 20.71 -4.38 4.23
C SER A 98 21.19 -5.76 3.76
N PHE A 99 20.26 -6.66 3.56
CA PHE A 99 20.58 -8.01 3.07
C PHE A 99 21.00 -8.06 1.60
N LEU A 100 21.05 -6.93 0.92
CA LEU A 100 21.45 -6.87 -0.48
C LEU A 100 22.82 -7.53 -0.72
N HIS A 101 23.80 -7.26 0.16
CA HIS A 101 25.15 -7.85 0.06
C HIS A 101 25.20 -9.38 0.13
N LEU A 102 24.19 -10.02 0.77
CA LEU A 102 24.10 -11.49 0.80
C LEU A 102 23.65 -12.06 -0.54
N PHE A 103 22.82 -11.31 -1.25
CA PHE A 103 22.35 -11.69 -2.57
C PHE A 103 23.44 -11.59 -3.64
N ASP A 104 24.37 -10.66 -3.49
CA ASP A 104 25.56 -10.54 -4.35
C ASP A 104 26.52 -11.73 -4.16
N ARG A 105 26.48 -12.36 -2.98
CA ARG A 105 27.30 -13.54 -2.63
C ARG A 105 26.60 -14.86 -2.88
N ALA A 106 25.33 -14.86 -3.30
CA ALA A 106 24.57 -16.09 -3.55
C ALA A 106 25.19 -16.92 -4.70
N PRO A 107 25.18 -18.27 -4.62
CA PRO A 107 24.49 -19.09 -3.63
C PRO A 107 25.23 -19.20 -2.29
N LEU A 108 24.49 -19.13 -1.18
CA LEU A 108 25.05 -19.25 0.17
C LEU A 108 25.10 -20.72 0.65
N PRO A 109 25.86 -21.03 1.72
CA PRO A 109 25.76 -22.30 2.42
C PRO A 109 24.29 -22.57 2.83
N LEU A 110 23.82 -23.82 2.69
CA LEU A 110 22.41 -24.14 2.94
C LEU A 110 21.98 -23.89 4.39
N SER A 111 22.91 -24.06 5.36
CA SER A 111 22.69 -23.66 6.76
C SER A 111 22.32 -22.19 6.90
N ASP A 112 23.09 -21.33 6.23
CA ASP A 112 22.90 -19.88 6.29
C ASP A 112 21.59 -19.46 5.61
N VAL A 113 21.23 -20.12 4.48
CA VAL A 113 19.95 -19.91 3.80
C VAL A 113 18.78 -20.19 4.76
N VAL A 114 18.84 -21.30 5.51
CA VAL A 114 17.79 -21.67 6.46
C VAL A 114 17.71 -20.67 7.61
N GLU A 115 18.83 -20.27 8.17
CA GLU A 115 18.88 -19.32 9.27
C GLU A 115 18.35 -17.92 8.86
N ILE A 116 18.81 -17.41 7.71
CA ILE A 116 18.35 -16.13 7.16
C ILE A 116 16.84 -16.18 6.88
N ALA A 117 16.38 -17.27 6.25
CA ALA A 117 14.97 -17.46 5.95
C ALA A 117 14.09 -17.48 7.21
N ALA A 118 14.54 -18.14 8.27
CA ALA A 118 13.82 -18.18 9.54
C ALA A 118 13.64 -16.77 10.14
N ARG A 119 14.69 -15.94 10.10
CA ARG A 119 14.64 -14.54 10.56
C ARG A 119 13.72 -13.69 9.71
N MET A 120 13.77 -13.81 8.37
CA MET A 120 12.88 -13.09 7.46
C MET A 120 11.42 -13.48 7.70
N LEU A 121 11.14 -14.77 7.87
CA LEU A 121 9.80 -15.28 8.15
C LEU A 121 9.26 -14.80 9.51
N ALA A 122 10.11 -14.69 10.54
CA ALA A 122 9.71 -14.15 11.84
C ALA A 122 9.26 -12.69 11.71
N ALA A 123 10.01 -11.86 10.99
CA ALA A 123 9.66 -10.46 10.75
C ALA A 123 8.35 -10.32 9.97
N VAL A 124 8.16 -11.12 8.92
CA VAL A 124 6.92 -11.09 8.11
C VAL A 124 5.73 -11.64 8.90
N ALA A 125 5.92 -12.69 9.73
CA ALA A 125 4.86 -13.21 10.60
C ALA A 125 4.40 -12.15 11.63
N ASP A 126 5.33 -11.38 12.17
CA ASP A 126 5.02 -10.30 13.11
C ASP A 126 4.25 -9.16 12.42
N LEU A 127 4.67 -8.79 11.21
CA LEU A 127 3.99 -7.79 10.40
C LEU A 127 2.55 -8.22 10.06
N HIS A 128 2.37 -9.47 9.62
CA HIS A 128 1.04 -10.02 9.27
C HIS A 128 0.11 -10.10 10.50
N ARG A 129 0.63 -10.34 11.71
CA ARG A 129 -0.17 -10.27 12.94
C ARG A 129 -0.67 -8.86 13.25
N GLN A 130 0.02 -7.85 12.76
CA GLN A 130 -0.40 -6.45 12.84
C GLN A 130 -1.25 -6.04 11.63
N GLU A 131 -1.78 -7.03 10.88
CA GLU A 131 -2.69 -6.84 9.74
C GLU A 131 -2.11 -6.02 8.58
N VAL A 132 -0.79 -6.02 8.45
CA VAL A 132 -0.09 -5.34 7.36
C VAL A 132 0.52 -6.35 6.39
N ILE A 133 0.32 -6.12 5.11
CA ILE A 133 0.96 -6.81 3.99
C ILE A 133 1.98 -5.84 3.40
N HIS A 134 3.22 -6.28 3.26
CA HIS A 134 4.31 -5.39 2.82
C HIS A 134 4.25 -5.08 1.32
N LEU A 135 3.97 -6.07 0.47
CA LEU A 135 3.79 -6.00 -0.98
C LEU A 135 5.02 -5.57 -1.81
N ASP A 136 6.12 -5.20 -1.18
CA ASP A 136 7.40 -4.91 -1.85
C ASP A 136 8.59 -5.53 -1.09
N LEU A 137 8.45 -6.77 -0.62
CA LEU A 137 9.57 -7.47 0.01
C LEU A 137 10.67 -7.71 -1.01
N LYS A 138 11.86 -7.20 -0.67
CA LYS A 138 13.10 -7.33 -1.43
C LYS A 138 14.30 -7.27 -0.48
N PRO A 139 15.50 -7.73 -0.86
CA PRO A 139 16.66 -7.75 0.03
C PRO A 139 17.01 -6.39 0.64
N ALA A 140 16.81 -5.30 -0.11
CA ALA A 140 17.09 -3.95 0.36
C ALA A 140 16.16 -3.49 1.51
N ASN A 141 14.98 -4.10 1.63
CA ASN A 141 13.98 -3.74 2.65
C ASN A 141 14.09 -4.58 3.94
N PHE A 142 15.12 -5.43 4.04
CA PHE A 142 15.47 -6.15 5.25
C PHE A 142 16.79 -5.59 5.80
N LEU A 143 16.74 -5.02 6.99
CA LEU A 143 17.90 -4.59 7.75
C LEU A 143 18.10 -5.54 8.94
N GLN A 144 19.33 -5.75 9.36
CA GLN A 144 19.62 -6.54 10.55
C GLN A 144 20.14 -5.67 11.66
N ARG A 145 19.50 -5.71 12.84
CA ARG A 145 20.02 -5.05 14.05
C ARG A 145 21.30 -5.74 14.53
N PRO A 146 22.16 -5.08 15.28
CA PRO A 146 23.30 -5.72 15.96
C PRO A 146 22.89 -6.89 16.87
N SER A 147 21.69 -6.84 17.44
CA SER A 147 21.08 -7.91 18.25
C SER A 147 20.67 -9.15 17.43
N GLY A 148 20.68 -9.05 16.09
CA GLY A 148 20.36 -10.14 15.18
C GLY A 148 18.92 -10.14 14.65
N GLU A 149 18.05 -9.30 15.18
CA GLU A 149 16.66 -9.19 14.70
C GLU A 149 16.61 -8.55 13.31
N MET A 150 15.69 -9.07 12.52
CA MET A 150 15.38 -8.57 11.20
C MET A 150 14.36 -7.44 11.28
N VAL A 151 14.64 -6.31 10.64
CA VAL A 151 13.76 -5.13 10.60
C VAL A 151 13.31 -4.90 9.16
N LEU A 152 12.00 -4.77 8.98
CA LEU A 152 11.37 -4.39 7.72
C LEU A 152 11.32 -2.87 7.60
N VAL A 153 11.66 -2.36 6.43
CA VAL A 153 11.65 -0.93 6.12
C VAL A 153 10.97 -0.68 4.77
N ASP A 154 10.60 0.57 4.52
CA ASP A 154 9.98 1.03 3.26
C ASP A 154 8.56 0.48 3.03
N PHE A 155 7.61 1.03 3.78
CA PHE A 155 6.20 0.64 3.76
C PHE A 155 5.36 1.41 2.71
N GLY A 156 6.00 2.12 1.79
CA GLY A 156 5.31 2.95 0.79
C GLY A 156 4.40 2.18 -0.18
N LEU A 157 4.58 0.86 -0.33
CA LEU A 157 3.68 0.00 -1.11
C LEU A 157 2.82 -0.92 -0.25
N SER A 158 2.88 -0.80 1.06
CA SER A 158 2.20 -1.70 1.99
C SER A 158 0.68 -1.46 2.03
N ARG A 159 -0.03 -2.42 2.56
CA ARG A 159 -1.46 -2.34 2.83
C ARG A 159 -1.75 -2.77 4.27
N HIS A 160 -2.49 -1.97 5.00
CA HIS A 160 -3.07 -2.35 6.29
C HIS A 160 -4.52 -2.79 6.07
N ALA A 161 -4.93 -3.94 6.62
CA ALA A 161 -6.26 -4.51 6.42
C ALA A 161 -7.41 -3.57 6.81
N GLN A 162 -7.16 -2.72 7.82
CA GLN A 162 -8.16 -1.80 8.36
C GLN A 162 -8.08 -0.37 7.79
N LEU A 163 -7.22 -0.10 6.82
CA LEU A 163 -7.05 1.22 6.20
C LEU A 163 -7.40 1.14 4.71
N PRO A 164 -7.82 2.24 4.08
CA PRO A 164 -8.04 2.28 2.64
C PRO A 164 -6.75 2.00 1.88
N ASP A 165 -6.88 1.40 0.71
CA ASP A 165 -5.76 1.14 -0.19
C ASP A 165 -5.60 2.30 -1.18
N LEU A 166 -4.96 3.38 -0.73
CA LEU A 166 -4.76 4.60 -1.52
C LEU A 166 -4.09 4.31 -2.88
N LEU A 167 -3.18 3.34 -2.93
CA LEU A 167 -2.46 2.97 -4.15
C LEU A 167 -3.34 2.22 -5.15
N ALA A 168 -4.27 1.38 -4.69
CA ALA A 168 -5.21 0.70 -5.57
C ALA A 168 -6.20 1.65 -6.22
N GLU A 169 -6.50 2.75 -5.53
CA GLU A 169 -7.42 3.78 -5.97
C GLU A 169 -6.86 4.66 -7.07
N GLU A 170 -5.59 5.04 -6.94
CA GLU A 170 -4.97 5.98 -7.87
C GLU A 170 -4.27 5.29 -9.05
N PHE A 171 -3.78 4.06 -8.86
CA PHE A 171 -2.93 3.42 -9.86
C PHE A 171 -3.50 2.09 -10.36
N ALA A 172 -3.92 2.09 -11.61
CA ALA A 172 -4.41 0.89 -12.29
C ALA A 172 -3.29 -0.02 -12.82
N ILE A 173 -2.07 0.06 -12.29
CA ILE A 173 -0.90 -0.72 -12.71
C ILE A 173 -0.39 -1.62 -11.57
N PRO A 174 0.19 -2.79 -11.88
CA PRO A 174 0.89 -3.60 -10.89
C PRO A 174 2.08 -2.84 -10.30
N MET A 175 2.19 -2.82 -8.96
CA MET A 175 3.25 -2.12 -8.24
C MET A 175 4.09 -3.11 -7.44
N GLY A 176 5.38 -2.82 -7.29
CA GLY A 176 6.37 -3.62 -6.58
C GLY A 176 7.60 -3.95 -7.42
N THR A 177 8.59 -4.56 -6.80
CA THR A 177 9.87 -4.90 -7.41
C THR A 177 9.72 -6.17 -8.27
N PHE A 178 9.84 -6.04 -9.59
CA PHE A 178 9.50 -7.06 -10.58
C PHE A 178 10.07 -8.46 -10.33
N PRO A 179 11.35 -8.68 -9.95
CA PRO A 179 11.86 -10.01 -9.64
C PRO A 179 11.09 -10.75 -8.54
N TYR A 180 10.50 -10.03 -7.57
CA TYR A 180 9.83 -10.56 -6.38
C TYR A 180 8.30 -10.47 -6.42
N LEU A 181 7.74 -9.71 -7.39
CA LEU A 181 6.32 -9.45 -7.52
C LEU A 181 5.50 -10.74 -7.67
N ALA A 182 4.49 -10.96 -6.85
CA ALA A 182 3.65 -12.15 -6.93
C ALA A 182 2.68 -12.14 -8.12
N PRO A 183 2.22 -13.33 -8.60
CA PRO A 183 1.26 -13.44 -9.70
C PRO A 183 -0.03 -12.64 -9.48
N GLU A 184 -0.59 -12.66 -8.27
CA GLU A 184 -1.80 -11.94 -7.90
C GLU A 184 -1.58 -10.42 -7.88
N GLN A 185 -0.40 -9.93 -7.47
CA GLN A 185 -0.05 -8.51 -7.57
C GLN A 185 -0.03 -8.05 -9.04
N TYR A 186 0.46 -8.90 -9.96
CA TYR A 186 0.36 -8.62 -11.40
C TYR A 186 -1.10 -8.46 -11.85
N LEU A 187 -2.03 -9.19 -11.22
CA LEU A 187 -3.47 -9.07 -11.42
C LEU A 187 -4.13 -7.99 -10.53
N ARG A 188 -3.32 -7.14 -9.89
CA ARG A 188 -3.71 -6.02 -9.03
C ARG A 188 -4.41 -6.42 -7.72
N CYS A 189 -4.25 -7.64 -7.28
CA CYS A 189 -4.68 -8.05 -5.95
C CYS A 189 -3.62 -7.60 -4.93
N ARG A 190 -4.03 -6.82 -3.94
CA ARG A 190 -3.18 -6.24 -2.91
C ARG A 190 -3.58 -6.65 -1.49
N ASP A 191 -4.58 -7.51 -1.35
CA ASP A 191 -5.17 -7.92 -0.08
C ASP A 191 -4.82 -9.36 0.32
N ASP A 192 -3.88 -10.00 -0.39
CA ASP A 192 -3.44 -11.35 -0.10
C ASP A 192 -2.05 -11.38 0.57
N PRO A 193 -1.94 -11.70 1.89
CA PRO A 193 -0.65 -11.76 2.59
C PRO A 193 0.30 -12.83 2.03
N ARG A 194 -0.21 -13.78 1.25
CA ARG A 194 0.60 -14.81 0.58
C ARG A 194 1.43 -14.24 -0.57
N SER A 195 1.20 -12.99 -0.98
CA SER A 195 2.08 -12.25 -1.88
C SER A 195 3.46 -12.05 -1.27
N ASP A 196 3.54 -11.74 0.03
CA ASP A 196 4.81 -11.62 0.76
C ASP A 196 5.51 -12.98 0.86
N LEU A 197 4.76 -14.07 1.02
CA LEU A 197 5.33 -15.43 1.04
C LEU A 197 5.91 -15.84 -0.32
N PHE A 198 5.32 -15.38 -1.42
CA PHE A 198 5.89 -15.57 -2.75
C PHE A 198 7.21 -14.81 -2.91
N ALA A 199 7.28 -13.57 -2.45
CA ALA A 199 8.52 -12.77 -2.46
C ALA A 199 9.62 -13.42 -1.62
N LEU A 200 9.29 -13.92 -0.42
CA LEU A 200 10.21 -14.71 0.42
C LEU A 200 10.69 -15.99 -0.31
N GLY A 201 9.77 -16.71 -0.97
CA GLY A 201 10.11 -17.87 -1.80
C GLY A 201 11.08 -17.52 -2.93
N ALA A 202 10.89 -16.37 -3.58
CA ALA A 202 11.81 -15.89 -4.62
C ALA A 202 13.19 -15.53 -4.05
N MET A 203 13.24 -14.92 -2.87
CA MET A 203 14.49 -14.61 -2.18
C MET A 203 15.22 -15.89 -1.75
N LEU A 204 14.51 -16.86 -1.17
CA LEU A 204 15.10 -18.16 -0.81
C LEU A 204 15.65 -18.89 -2.04
N TYR A 205 14.95 -18.82 -3.14
CA TYR A 205 15.42 -19.39 -4.40
C TYR A 205 16.76 -18.78 -4.83
N VAL A 206 16.90 -17.43 -4.76
CA VAL A 206 18.15 -16.75 -5.10
C VAL A 206 19.26 -17.15 -4.15
N LEU A 207 19.03 -17.07 -2.84
CA LEU A 207 20.03 -17.46 -1.83
C LEU A 207 20.50 -18.91 -1.97
N THR A 208 19.59 -19.81 -2.42
CA THR A 208 19.90 -21.22 -2.64
C THR A 208 20.65 -21.48 -3.94
N THR A 209 20.28 -20.79 -5.04
CA THR A 209 20.72 -21.15 -6.39
C THR A 209 21.64 -20.12 -7.06
N GLY A 210 21.73 -18.90 -6.52
CA GLY A 210 22.38 -17.75 -7.15
C GLY A 210 21.64 -17.18 -8.36
N LYS A 211 20.40 -17.63 -8.64
CA LYS A 211 19.61 -17.18 -9.81
C LYS A 211 18.21 -16.75 -9.39
N HIS A 212 17.65 -15.78 -10.12
CA HIS A 212 16.25 -15.43 -9.96
C HIS A 212 15.33 -16.52 -10.55
N PRO A 213 14.24 -16.92 -9.86
CA PRO A 213 13.37 -18.01 -10.29
C PRO A 213 12.68 -17.75 -11.64
N PHE A 214 12.39 -16.49 -11.94
CA PHE A 214 11.74 -16.05 -13.17
C PHE A 214 12.60 -15.09 -13.99
N GLY A 215 13.93 -15.06 -13.74
CA GLY A 215 14.86 -14.09 -14.28
C GLY A 215 14.67 -12.69 -13.68
N GLN A 216 15.26 -11.70 -14.34
CA GLN A 216 15.14 -10.28 -13.97
C GLN A 216 14.31 -9.55 -15.03
N PRO A 217 12.98 -9.59 -14.93
CA PRO A 217 12.14 -8.92 -15.92
C PRO A 217 12.21 -7.40 -15.73
N GLU A 218 12.44 -6.68 -16.82
CA GLU A 218 12.43 -5.21 -16.88
C GLU A 218 11.06 -4.66 -17.32
N THR A 219 10.14 -5.53 -17.69
CA THR A 219 8.82 -5.14 -18.19
C THR A 219 7.72 -5.99 -17.58
N LEU A 220 6.51 -5.43 -17.50
CA LEU A 220 5.31 -6.17 -17.08
C LEU A 220 5.01 -7.40 -17.94
N ARG A 221 5.39 -7.39 -19.24
CA ARG A 221 5.29 -8.59 -20.10
C ARG A 221 6.21 -9.71 -19.63
N GLY A 222 7.40 -9.35 -19.16
CA GLY A 222 8.33 -10.31 -18.53
C GLY A 222 7.77 -10.90 -17.24
N VAL A 223 7.24 -10.06 -16.38
CA VAL A 223 6.57 -10.44 -15.13
C VAL A 223 5.41 -11.40 -15.38
N ARG A 224 4.58 -11.13 -16.39
CA ARG A 224 3.42 -11.94 -16.75
C ARG A 224 3.75 -13.42 -16.99
N ARG A 225 4.98 -13.75 -17.39
CA ARG A 225 5.39 -15.13 -17.69
C ARG A 225 5.26 -16.07 -16.49
N ARG A 226 5.38 -15.55 -15.26
CA ARG A 226 5.22 -16.35 -14.02
C ARG A 226 3.82 -16.89 -13.80
N LEU A 227 2.81 -16.36 -14.50
CA LEU A 227 1.45 -16.90 -14.45
C LEU A 227 1.32 -18.32 -15.03
N TRP A 228 2.25 -18.75 -15.91
CA TRP A 228 2.20 -20.06 -16.57
C TRP A 228 3.53 -20.81 -16.60
N ARG A 229 4.63 -20.19 -16.16
CA ARG A 229 5.94 -20.84 -16.08
C ARG A 229 6.33 -21.02 -14.62
N ASP A 230 6.59 -22.27 -14.23
CA ASP A 230 7.28 -22.56 -12.99
C ASP A 230 8.77 -22.21 -13.13
N PRO A 231 9.45 -21.91 -12.02
CA PRO A 231 10.90 -21.78 -12.00
C PRO A 231 11.58 -23.11 -12.29
N ASP A 232 12.87 -23.05 -12.61
CA ASP A 232 13.70 -24.25 -12.65
C ASP A 232 13.74 -24.87 -11.24
N PRO A 233 13.68 -26.19 -11.12
CA PRO A 233 13.83 -26.81 -9.81
C PRO A 233 15.19 -26.44 -9.17
N PRO A 234 15.26 -26.00 -7.92
CA PRO A 234 16.53 -25.70 -7.25
C PRO A 234 17.57 -26.81 -7.37
N ARG A 235 17.16 -28.07 -7.23
CA ARG A 235 18.04 -29.27 -7.36
C ARG A 235 18.60 -29.50 -8.77
N ALA A 236 17.96 -28.94 -9.79
CA ALA A 236 18.52 -28.95 -11.14
C ALA A 236 19.70 -27.97 -11.29
N LEU A 237 19.76 -26.94 -10.48
CA LEU A 237 20.81 -25.91 -10.48
C LEU A 237 21.86 -26.18 -9.40
N ARG A 238 21.43 -26.74 -8.28
CA ARG A 238 22.25 -27.08 -7.11
C ARG A 238 21.85 -28.46 -6.60
N PRO A 239 22.51 -29.54 -7.09
CA PRO A 239 22.14 -30.91 -6.77
C PRO A 239 22.18 -31.28 -5.26
N GLU A 240 23.00 -30.57 -4.48
CA GLU A 240 23.07 -30.75 -3.02
C GLU A 240 21.90 -30.11 -2.25
N CYS A 241 21.02 -29.36 -2.90
CA CYS A 241 19.83 -28.83 -2.27
C CYS A 241 18.93 -29.98 -1.80
N PRO A 242 18.56 -30.05 -0.50
CA PRO A 242 17.71 -31.11 0.01
C PRO A 242 16.30 -31.07 -0.60
N GLU A 243 15.67 -32.26 -0.67
CA GLU A 243 14.30 -32.39 -1.19
C GLU A 243 13.28 -31.54 -0.43
N TRP A 244 13.40 -31.50 0.88
CA TRP A 244 12.53 -30.70 1.71
C TRP A 244 12.67 -29.19 1.47
N LEU A 245 13.89 -28.70 1.24
CA LEU A 245 14.10 -27.28 0.96
C LEU A 245 13.57 -26.89 -0.42
N GLN A 246 13.78 -27.75 -1.42
CA GLN A 246 13.14 -27.57 -2.74
C GLN A 246 11.62 -27.57 -2.65
N GLU A 247 11.01 -28.47 -1.85
CA GLU A 247 9.55 -28.49 -1.64
C GLU A 247 9.07 -27.16 -1.07
N ILE A 248 9.74 -26.62 -0.02
CA ILE A 248 9.38 -25.35 0.61
C ILE A 248 9.46 -24.21 -0.41
N ILE A 249 10.57 -24.09 -1.13
CA ILE A 249 10.79 -23.01 -2.11
C ILE A 249 9.74 -23.07 -3.21
N LEU A 250 9.54 -24.24 -3.82
CA LEU A 250 8.59 -24.38 -4.94
C LEU A 250 7.13 -24.26 -4.50
N ARG A 251 6.81 -24.62 -3.25
CA ARG A 251 5.49 -24.39 -2.66
C ARG A 251 5.24 -22.90 -2.47
N ALA A 252 6.19 -22.14 -1.93
CA ALA A 252 6.08 -20.69 -1.78
C ALA A 252 5.91 -19.97 -3.13
N LEU A 253 6.55 -20.50 -4.19
CA LEU A 253 6.50 -19.96 -5.57
C LEU A 253 5.32 -20.48 -6.40
N ALA A 254 4.37 -21.23 -5.83
CA ALA A 254 3.20 -21.69 -6.56
C ALA A 254 2.42 -20.49 -7.13
N VAL A 255 1.96 -20.60 -8.39
CA VAL A 255 1.21 -19.53 -9.07
C VAL A 255 -0.08 -19.22 -8.34
N ASP A 256 -0.82 -20.26 -7.96
CA ASP A 256 -2.06 -20.15 -7.19
C ASP A 256 -1.75 -19.94 -5.70
N PRO A 257 -2.16 -18.81 -5.08
CA PRO A 257 -1.96 -18.53 -3.67
C PRO A 257 -2.52 -19.62 -2.74
N MET A 258 -3.61 -20.30 -3.13
CA MET A 258 -4.20 -21.40 -2.35
C MET A 258 -3.29 -22.61 -2.23
N ARG A 259 -2.31 -22.76 -3.12
CA ARG A 259 -1.35 -23.86 -3.12
C ARG A 259 -0.05 -23.53 -2.39
N ARG A 260 0.08 -22.29 -1.89
CA ARG A 260 1.22 -21.82 -1.10
C ARG A 260 1.04 -22.17 0.39
N TYR A 261 1.98 -21.74 1.20
CA TYR A 261 1.76 -21.59 2.63
C TYR A 261 0.67 -20.56 2.88
N GLN A 262 -0.15 -20.83 3.89
CA GLN A 262 -1.27 -19.93 4.21
C GLN A 262 -0.87 -18.85 5.24
N SER A 263 0.27 -19.04 5.91
CA SER A 263 0.87 -18.04 6.78
C SER A 263 2.39 -18.15 6.80
N ALA A 264 3.07 -17.06 7.20
CA ALA A 264 4.52 -17.06 7.41
C ALA A 264 4.91 -18.04 8.52
N ALA A 265 4.09 -18.19 9.55
CA ALA A 265 4.31 -19.14 10.63
C ALA A 265 4.34 -20.61 10.13
N GLN A 266 3.43 -20.99 9.21
CA GLN A 266 3.47 -22.34 8.60
C GLN A 266 4.75 -22.57 7.81
N MET A 267 5.21 -21.57 7.05
CA MET A 267 6.44 -21.70 6.28
C MET A 267 7.68 -21.78 7.20
N ALA A 268 7.69 -20.99 8.28
CA ALA A 268 8.76 -21.04 9.30
C ALA A 268 8.78 -22.39 10.02
N PHE A 269 7.60 -22.95 10.33
CA PHE A 269 7.51 -24.26 10.96
C PHE A 269 8.13 -25.36 10.09
N ASP A 270 7.75 -25.45 8.82
CA ASP A 270 8.32 -26.44 7.88
C ASP A 270 9.83 -26.24 7.72
N LEU A 271 10.31 -25.00 7.70
CA LEU A 271 11.74 -24.69 7.58
C LEU A 271 12.53 -25.16 8.82
N GLY A 272 11.95 -25.03 10.02
CA GLY A 272 12.55 -25.47 11.29
C GLY A 272 12.42 -26.97 11.55
N HIS A 273 11.54 -27.67 10.82
CA HIS A 273 11.27 -29.10 11.02
C HIS A 273 11.35 -29.89 9.69
N PRO A 274 12.52 -29.97 9.07
CA PRO A 274 12.71 -30.60 7.76
C PRO A 274 12.12 -32.01 7.62
N GLN A 275 12.19 -32.82 8.71
CA GLN A 275 11.67 -34.19 8.76
C GLN A 275 10.15 -34.29 8.76
N GLN A 276 9.44 -33.17 9.00
CA GLN A 276 7.97 -33.12 9.01
C GLN A 276 7.42 -32.53 7.70
N VAL A 277 8.28 -32.05 6.81
CA VAL A 277 7.89 -31.51 5.52
C VAL A 277 7.28 -32.60 4.65
N ARG A 278 6.01 -32.42 4.27
CA ARG A 278 5.35 -33.34 3.34
C ARG A 278 5.92 -33.18 1.93
N LEU A 279 6.75 -34.13 1.52
CA LEU A 279 7.31 -34.16 0.17
C LEU A 279 6.23 -34.47 -0.86
N THR A 280 6.17 -33.69 -1.91
CA THR A 280 5.27 -33.89 -3.07
C THR A 280 6.09 -34.09 -4.35
N SER A 281 5.44 -34.13 -5.50
CA SER A 281 6.14 -34.16 -6.79
C SER A 281 7.10 -32.96 -7.02
N ARG A 282 6.94 -31.86 -6.27
CA ARG A 282 7.87 -30.73 -6.31
C ARG A 282 9.25 -31.09 -5.76
N ALA A 283 9.31 -31.84 -4.68
CA ALA A 283 10.56 -32.29 -4.06
C ALA A 283 11.43 -33.12 -5.03
N LEU A 284 10.77 -33.93 -5.85
CA LEU A 284 11.43 -34.87 -6.78
C LEU A 284 11.69 -34.27 -8.17
N LYS A 285 11.22 -33.06 -8.44
CA LYS A 285 11.34 -32.42 -9.75
C LYS A 285 12.79 -32.03 -10.02
N LEU A 286 13.38 -32.58 -11.11
CA LEU A 286 14.77 -32.30 -11.51
C LEU A 286 14.87 -31.63 -12.89
N ARG A 287 13.75 -31.45 -13.60
CA ARG A 287 13.73 -30.89 -14.95
C ARG A 287 12.64 -29.82 -15.08
N ARG A 288 12.87 -28.90 -15.98
CA ARG A 288 11.85 -27.92 -16.40
C ARG A 288 10.62 -28.60 -16.95
N ASP A 289 9.47 -27.94 -16.83
CA ASP A 289 8.25 -28.39 -17.53
C ASP A 289 8.43 -28.31 -19.04
N GLY A 290 7.91 -29.33 -19.73
CA GLY A 290 7.91 -29.40 -21.18
C GLY A 290 7.06 -28.27 -21.79
N TRP A 291 7.33 -27.94 -23.06
CA TRP A 291 6.63 -26.88 -23.76
C TRP A 291 5.11 -27.10 -23.86
N LEU A 292 4.64 -28.33 -23.94
CA LEU A 292 3.20 -28.66 -23.95
C LEU A 292 2.54 -28.24 -22.65
N THR A 293 3.10 -28.60 -21.50
CA THR A 293 2.60 -28.23 -20.17
C THR A 293 2.55 -26.70 -20.00
N VAL A 294 3.59 -26.01 -20.44
CA VAL A 294 3.66 -24.53 -20.42
C VAL A 294 2.59 -23.92 -21.33
N PHE A 295 2.36 -24.50 -22.51
CA PHE A 295 1.34 -24.03 -23.44
C PHE A 295 -0.08 -24.22 -22.89
N ASP A 296 -0.39 -25.37 -22.30
CA ASP A 296 -1.70 -25.64 -21.69
C ASP A 296 -1.99 -24.69 -20.54
N ARG A 297 -1.00 -24.44 -19.66
CA ARG A 297 -1.10 -23.44 -18.61
C ARG A 297 -1.30 -22.03 -19.16
N TRP A 298 -0.53 -21.64 -20.19
CA TRP A 298 -0.69 -20.35 -20.85
C TRP A 298 -2.11 -20.18 -21.40
N ARG A 299 -2.67 -21.22 -22.04
CA ARG A 299 -4.04 -21.20 -22.54
C ARG A 299 -5.06 -21.04 -21.41
N ALA A 300 -4.90 -21.75 -20.30
CA ALA A 300 -5.75 -21.64 -19.13
C ALA A 300 -5.71 -20.23 -18.50
N MET A 301 -4.49 -19.66 -18.36
CA MET A 301 -4.28 -18.35 -17.75
C MET A 301 -4.71 -17.16 -18.61
N ARG A 302 -4.95 -17.34 -19.92
CA ARG A 302 -5.45 -16.25 -20.78
C ARG A 302 -6.81 -15.68 -20.34
N LYS A 303 -7.61 -16.48 -19.67
CA LYS A 303 -8.96 -16.11 -19.18
C LYS A 303 -8.97 -15.70 -17.73
N LEU A 304 -7.86 -15.87 -17.01
CA LEU A 304 -7.77 -15.54 -15.60
C LEU A 304 -7.74 -14.02 -15.42
N ARG A 305 -8.72 -13.48 -14.69
CA ARG A 305 -8.77 -12.06 -14.31
C ARG A 305 -8.42 -11.81 -12.85
N SER A 306 -8.66 -12.80 -11.99
CA SER A 306 -8.33 -12.77 -10.56
C SER A 306 -8.14 -14.21 -10.06
N PHE A 307 -7.40 -14.36 -8.98
CA PHE A 307 -7.44 -15.59 -8.18
C PHE A 307 -8.64 -15.52 -7.22
N SER A 308 -9.21 -16.67 -6.88
CA SER A 308 -10.18 -16.74 -5.79
C SER A 308 -9.43 -16.45 -4.50
N THR A 309 -9.64 -15.28 -3.95
CA THR A 309 -9.20 -14.98 -2.58
C THR A 309 -10.15 -15.70 -1.63
N PRO A 310 -9.68 -16.51 -0.67
CA PRO A 310 -10.52 -16.87 0.47
C PRO A 310 -10.93 -15.55 1.15
N ALA A 311 -12.10 -15.56 1.79
CA ALA A 311 -12.50 -14.45 2.63
C ALA A 311 -11.30 -14.09 3.51
N SER A 312 -10.63 -12.99 3.20
CA SER A 312 -9.37 -12.61 3.83
C SER A 312 -9.63 -12.39 5.32
N VAL A 313 -8.58 -12.42 6.14
CA VAL A 313 -8.64 -11.92 7.52
C VAL A 313 -9.35 -10.55 7.55
N THR A 314 -9.18 -9.75 6.50
CA THR A 314 -9.89 -8.51 6.22
C THR A 314 -11.42 -8.69 6.15
N ALA A 315 -11.95 -9.77 5.62
CA ALA A 315 -13.42 -10.00 5.58
C ALA A 315 -13.98 -10.36 6.96
N GLN A 316 -13.19 -10.97 7.84
CA GLN A 316 -13.58 -11.18 9.23
C GLN A 316 -13.48 -9.89 10.06
N LEU A 317 -12.59 -8.98 9.67
CA LEU A 317 -12.39 -7.68 10.33
C LEU A 317 -13.24 -6.55 9.74
N ALA A 318 -13.85 -6.76 8.57
CA ALA A 318 -14.79 -5.82 7.93
C ALA A 318 -16.18 -5.79 8.59
N ALA A 319 -16.26 -6.14 9.88
CA ALA A 319 -17.50 -5.97 10.63
C ALA A 319 -17.85 -4.48 10.92
N ALA A 320 -16.95 -3.55 10.59
CA ALA A 320 -17.20 -2.12 10.68
C ALA A 320 -17.45 -1.54 9.28
N PRO A 321 -18.61 -0.94 9.00
CA PRO A 321 -18.93 -0.42 7.67
C PRO A 321 -17.97 0.70 7.27
N VAL A 322 -17.60 0.73 5.99
CA VAL A 322 -16.82 1.81 5.38
C VAL A 322 -17.78 2.81 4.76
N ILE A 323 -17.72 4.05 5.22
CA ILE A 323 -18.53 5.15 4.72
C ILE A 323 -17.63 6.10 3.93
N LEU A 324 -17.84 6.20 2.62
CA LEU A 324 -17.19 7.18 1.77
C LEU A 324 -17.93 8.51 1.88
N VAL A 325 -17.22 9.58 2.17
CA VAL A 325 -17.72 10.96 2.17
C VAL A 325 -17.10 11.72 1.02
N ALA A 326 -17.87 11.98 -0.04
CA ALA A 326 -17.40 12.76 -1.18
C ALA A 326 -17.46 14.26 -0.83
N VAL A 327 -16.29 14.85 -0.65
CA VAL A 327 -16.11 16.25 -0.24
C VAL A 327 -15.78 17.11 -1.44
N ASP A 328 -16.59 18.11 -1.67
CA ASP A 328 -16.31 19.15 -2.66
C ASP A 328 -15.63 20.34 -1.99
N LEU A 329 -14.33 20.50 -2.24
CA LEU A 329 -13.48 21.55 -1.67
C LEU A 329 -13.52 22.86 -2.47
N SER A 330 -14.41 23.00 -3.44
CA SER A 330 -14.64 24.29 -4.10
C SER A 330 -15.49 25.21 -3.22
N ALA A 331 -15.43 26.51 -3.48
CA ALA A 331 -16.27 27.49 -2.79
C ALA A 331 -17.79 27.19 -2.91
N GLU A 332 -18.19 26.49 -3.97
CA GLU A 332 -19.57 26.02 -4.17
C GLU A 332 -19.94 24.84 -3.25
N GLY A 333 -18.97 24.09 -2.77
CA GLY A 333 -19.16 22.95 -1.86
C GLY A 333 -19.28 23.36 -0.39
N GLU A 334 -18.75 24.50 -0.01
CA GLU A 334 -18.71 24.97 1.38
C GLU A 334 -20.09 25.01 2.08
N PRO A 335 -21.19 25.45 1.44
CA PRO A 335 -22.51 25.42 2.06
C PRO A 335 -23.04 24.04 2.42
N LEU A 336 -22.44 22.96 1.87
CA LEU A 336 -22.81 21.57 2.15
C LEU A 336 -21.90 20.91 3.20
N ALA A 337 -20.76 21.53 3.51
CA ALA A 337 -19.73 20.97 4.39
C ALA A 337 -20.29 20.60 5.77
N GLU A 338 -21.00 21.53 6.42
CA GLU A 338 -21.59 21.27 7.74
C GLU A 338 -22.73 20.26 7.69
N GLY A 339 -23.53 20.26 6.63
CA GLY A 339 -24.56 19.24 6.42
C GLY A 339 -23.98 17.82 6.30
N LEU A 340 -22.83 17.69 5.62
CA LEU A 340 -22.10 16.43 5.53
C LEU A 340 -21.55 16.00 6.90
N ARG A 341 -20.91 16.88 7.65
CA ARG A 341 -20.40 16.57 9.00
C ARG A 341 -21.54 16.17 9.94
N GLN A 342 -22.68 16.85 9.90
CA GLN A 342 -23.84 16.51 10.71
C GLN A 342 -24.42 15.14 10.33
N ALA A 343 -24.45 14.78 9.05
CA ALA A 343 -24.89 13.46 8.61
C ALA A 343 -23.93 12.38 9.09
N ILE A 344 -22.63 12.60 9.00
CA ILE A 344 -21.60 11.67 9.55
C ILE A 344 -21.84 11.46 11.03
N ARG A 345 -21.96 12.53 11.82
CA ARG A 345 -22.21 12.42 13.27
C ARG A 345 -23.47 11.60 13.60
N ARG A 346 -24.53 11.74 12.80
CA ARG A 346 -25.76 10.94 12.96
C ARG A 346 -25.52 9.47 12.65
N MET A 347 -24.79 9.16 11.59
CA MET A 347 -24.47 7.77 11.23
C MET A 347 -23.59 7.12 12.29
N LEU A 348 -22.63 7.83 12.85
CA LEU A 348 -21.74 7.33 13.91
C LEU A 348 -22.48 7.03 15.24
N VAL A 349 -23.65 7.61 15.45
CA VAL A 349 -24.51 7.24 16.62
C VAL A 349 -25.08 5.83 16.46
N THR A 350 -25.42 5.44 15.23
CA THR A 350 -25.98 4.10 14.94
C THR A 350 -24.89 3.06 14.63
N GLU A 351 -23.77 3.50 14.10
CA GLU A 351 -22.65 2.66 13.67
C GLU A 351 -21.33 3.19 14.26
N PRO A 352 -21.11 3.02 15.56
CA PRO A 352 -19.96 3.63 16.25
C PRO A 352 -18.60 3.08 15.77
N ASP A 353 -18.58 1.89 15.16
CA ASP A 353 -17.38 1.26 14.61
C ASP A 353 -17.15 1.54 13.12
N ALA A 354 -18.02 2.37 12.51
CA ALA A 354 -17.85 2.78 11.12
C ALA A 354 -16.51 3.50 10.90
N ARG A 355 -15.97 3.31 9.70
CA ARG A 355 -14.79 4.01 9.17
C ARG A 355 -15.24 5.05 8.17
N ILE A 356 -14.65 6.23 8.26
CA ILE A 356 -14.97 7.34 7.39
C ILE A 356 -13.79 7.57 6.42
N ALA A 357 -14.06 7.45 5.13
CA ALA A 357 -13.14 7.81 4.07
C ALA A 357 -13.60 9.14 3.44
N CYS A 358 -12.94 10.24 3.77
CA CYS A 358 -13.15 11.53 3.13
C CYS A 358 -12.42 11.56 1.80
N VAL A 359 -13.16 11.76 0.71
CA VAL A 359 -12.61 11.69 -0.66
C VAL A 359 -12.93 12.97 -1.39
N THR A 360 -11.94 13.58 -2.02
CA THR A 360 -12.13 14.67 -3.01
C THR A 360 -11.57 14.26 -4.35
N VAL A 361 -12.08 14.82 -5.44
CA VAL A 361 -11.63 14.47 -6.79
C VAL A 361 -11.16 15.74 -7.51
N ILE A 362 -9.90 15.71 -7.96
CA ILE A 362 -9.34 16.69 -8.88
C ILE A 362 -9.78 16.29 -10.30
N LYS A 363 -10.53 17.17 -10.95
CA LYS A 363 -10.94 16.91 -12.32
C LYS A 363 -9.80 17.27 -13.26
N THR A 364 -9.28 16.25 -13.98
CA THR A 364 -8.24 16.42 -14.99
C THR A 364 -8.84 16.66 -16.38
N ALA A 365 -8.08 17.31 -17.26
CA ALA A 365 -8.49 17.52 -18.65
C ALA A 365 -8.44 16.20 -19.43
N ARG A 366 -9.40 15.96 -20.33
CA ARG A 366 -9.39 14.77 -21.20
C ARG A 366 -8.31 14.80 -22.27
N LEU A 367 -7.87 15.98 -22.66
CA LEU A 367 -6.85 16.26 -23.69
C LEU A 367 -6.07 17.50 -23.24
N GLY A 368 -4.78 17.38 -23.02
CA GLY A 368 -3.91 18.49 -22.61
C GLY A 368 -2.87 18.08 -21.58
N ILE A 369 -1.84 18.89 -21.43
CA ILE A 369 -0.87 18.75 -20.32
C ILE A 369 -1.56 19.41 -19.11
N ASP A 370 -2.08 18.61 -18.20
CA ASP A 370 -2.48 19.10 -16.88
C ASP A 370 -1.22 19.58 -16.15
N GLN A 371 -1.15 20.85 -15.87
CA GLN A 371 -0.16 21.38 -14.95
C GLN A 371 -0.64 20.93 -13.56
N GLY A 372 -0.02 19.92 -12.97
CA GLY A 372 -0.33 19.43 -11.62
C GLY A 372 -0.01 20.44 -10.51
N THR A 373 0.03 21.74 -10.84
CA THR A 373 0.32 22.87 -9.97
C THR A 373 -0.81 23.91 -10.01
N ASP A 374 -1.04 24.56 -8.86
CA ASP A 374 -1.94 25.71 -8.76
C ASP A 374 -1.30 26.99 -9.34
N ASP A 375 -2.06 28.11 -9.35
CA ASP A 375 -1.59 29.42 -9.84
C ASP A 375 -0.38 29.96 -9.07
N ALA A 376 -0.08 29.43 -7.89
CA ALA A 376 1.07 29.79 -7.05
C ALA A 376 2.27 28.84 -7.25
N GLY A 377 2.15 27.81 -8.12
CA GLY A 377 3.18 26.81 -8.40
C GLY A 377 3.26 25.67 -7.37
N ASN A 378 2.26 25.51 -6.49
CA ASN A 378 2.22 24.40 -5.54
C ASN A 378 1.58 23.17 -6.19
N ASN A 379 1.99 21.99 -5.77
CA ASN A 379 1.39 20.74 -6.22
C ASN A 379 -0.09 20.67 -5.80
N LEU A 380 -0.98 20.59 -6.80
CA LEU A 380 -2.43 20.66 -6.59
C LEU A 380 -2.96 19.48 -5.75
N HIS A 381 -2.39 18.30 -5.87
CA HIS A 381 -2.73 17.13 -5.05
C HIS A 381 -2.47 17.40 -3.57
N VAL A 382 -1.27 17.90 -3.25
CA VAL A 382 -0.89 18.26 -1.87
C VAL A 382 -1.80 19.35 -1.31
N VAL A 383 -2.08 20.39 -2.09
CA VAL A 383 -2.99 21.47 -1.67
C VAL A 383 -4.37 20.92 -1.33
N ARG A 384 -4.91 20.03 -2.18
CA ARG A 384 -6.23 19.43 -1.96
C ARG A 384 -6.24 18.47 -0.76
N LEU A 385 -5.16 17.71 -0.55
CA LEU A 385 -5.03 16.84 0.61
C LEU A 385 -5.04 17.63 1.92
N VAL A 386 -4.27 18.73 1.97
CA VAL A 386 -4.25 19.64 3.13
C VAL A 386 -5.63 20.22 3.41
N GLN A 387 -6.31 20.71 2.37
CA GLN A 387 -7.67 21.26 2.51
C GLN A 387 -8.66 20.19 2.98
N LEU A 388 -8.55 18.96 2.49
CA LEU A 388 -9.41 17.85 2.88
C LEU A 388 -9.17 17.43 4.33
N ARG A 389 -7.94 17.39 4.79
CA ARG A 389 -7.59 17.10 6.20
C ARG A 389 -8.16 18.18 7.12
N ALA A 390 -7.95 19.47 6.81
CA ALA A 390 -8.53 20.57 7.58
C ALA A 390 -10.08 20.51 7.62
N TRP A 391 -10.72 20.09 6.52
CA TRP A 391 -12.15 19.86 6.50
C TRP A 391 -12.56 18.70 7.43
N ALA A 392 -11.77 17.63 7.44
CA ALA A 392 -12.04 16.41 8.19
C ALA A 392 -11.82 16.56 9.71
N GLU A 393 -10.95 17.47 10.15
CA GLU A 393 -10.76 17.77 11.59
C GLU A 393 -12.08 18.14 12.31
N GLY A 394 -13.04 18.71 11.58
CA GLY A 394 -14.37 19.02 12.13
C GLY A 394 -15.27 17.82 12.40
N ILE A 395 -14.85 16.58 12.13
CA ILE A 395 -15.66 15.37 12.34
C ILE A 395 -15.46 14.80 13.76
N ASP A 396 -14.34 15.07 14.43
CA ASP A 396 -14.01 14.60 15.77
C ASP A 396 -14.03 13.06 15.89
N LEU A 397 -13.23 12.41 15.06
CA LEU A 397 -13.00 10.97 15.08
C LEU A 397 -11.53 10.64 15.36
N PRO A 398 -11.26 9.49 16.01
CA PRO A 398 -9.89 8.99 16.13
C PRO A 398 -9.24 8.79 14.76
N ASP A 399 -7.96 9.11 14.63
CA ASP A 399 -7.20 9.01 13.35
C ASP A 399 -7.32 7.66 12.67
N HIS A 400 -7.43 6.57 13.44
CA HIS A 400 -7.55 5.22 12.88
C HIS A 400 -8.93 4.93 12.25
N LYS A 401 -9.94 5.78 12.48
CA LYS A 401 -11.28 5.66 11.90
C LYS A 401 -11.56 6.67 10.78
N LEU A 402 -10.62 7.60 10.54
CA LEU A 402 -10.75 8.66 9.55
C LEU A 402 -9.58 8.60 8.56
N THR A 403 -9.88 8.68 7.28
CA THR A 403 -8.88 8.78 6.22
C THR A 403 -9.26 9.85 5.23
N CYS A 404 -8.25 10.45 4.58
CA CYS A 404 -8.42 11.48 3.58
C CYS A 404 -7.71 11.07 2.30
N THR A 405 -8.41 11.07 1.17
CA THR A 405 -7.88 10.64 -0.13
C THR A 405 -8.22 11.68 -1.19
N VAL A 406 -7.25 12.00 -2.04
CA VAL A 406 -7.42 12.83 -3.22
C VAL A 406 -7.34 11.93 -4.44
N LEU A 407 -8.41 11.89 -5.22
CA LEU A 407 -8.47 11.17 -6.49
C LEU A 407 -8.29 12.13 -7.65
N GLU A 408 -7.85 11.61 -8.79
CA GLU A 408 -7.68 12.37 -10.01
C GLU A 408 -8.33 11.67 -11.19
N GLY A 409 -9.00 12.46 -12.02
CA GLY A 409 -9.59 11.89 -13.23
C GLY A 409 -10.54 12.84 -13.95
N PRO A 410 -10.83 12.54 -15.22
CA PRO A 410 -11.66 13.38 -16.06
C PRO A 410 -13.15 13.36 -15.65
N ASP A 411 -13.58 12.36 -14.91
CA ASP A 411 -14.96 12.16 -14.47
C ASP A 411 -15.01 11.83 -12.97
N PRO A 412 -15.32 12.82 -12.11
CA PRO A 412 -15.37 12.61 -10.67
C PRO A 412 -16.36 11.53 -10.21
N GLY A 413 -17.50 11.35 -10.91
CA GLY A 413 -18.48 10.32 -10.56
C GLY A 413 -17.91 8.93 -10.76
N GLN A 414 -17.20 8.71 -11.87
CA GLN A 414 -16.55 7.45 -12.17
C GLN A 414 -15.43 7.12 -11.16
N GLN A 415 -14.65 8.14 -10.74
CA GLN A 415 -13.60 7.95 -9.73
C GLN A 415 -14.19 7.54 -8.38
N LEU A 416 -15.26 8.18 -7.93
CA LEU A 416 -15.92 7.81 -6.68
C LEU A 416 -16.52 6.40 -6.72
N ILE A 417 -17.09 5.97 -7.84
CA ILE A 417 -17.62 4.62 -8.03
C ILE A 417 -16.49 3.58 -8.03
N ALA A 418 -15.39 3.87 -8.74
CA ALA A 418 -14.21 3.00 -8.78
C ALA A 418 -13.60 2.84 -7.38
N TYR A 419 -13.47 3.94 -6.64
CA TYR A 419 -13.04 3.93 -5.24
C TYR A 419 -13.95 3.07 -4.38
N ALA A 420 -15.25 3.29 -4.44
CA ALA A 420 -16.22 2.54 -3.65
C ALA A 420 -16.17 1.04 -3.92
N THR A 421 -15.97 0.65 -5.19
CA THR A 421 -15.83 -0.75 -5.58
C THR A 421 -14.52 -1.37 -5.08
N ALA A 422 -13.40 -0.66 -5.21
CA ALA A 422 -12.08 -1.13 -4.81
C ALA A 422 -11.93 -1.31 -3.29
N ASN A 423 -12.62 -0.46 -2.50
CA ASN A 423 -12.54 -0.44 -1.04
C ASN A 423 -13.73 -1.09 -0.33
N HIS A 424 -14.61 -1.78 -1.06
CA HIS A 424 -15.80 -2.40 -0.48
C HIS A 424 -16.60 -1.43 0.41
N VAL A 425 -16.85 -0.22 -0.10
CA VAL A 425 -17.62 0.81 0.59
C VAL A 425 -19.07 0.36 0.75
N ASP A 426 -19.60 0.46 1.98
CA ASP A 426 -20.99 0.08 2.30
C ASP A 426 -21.96 1.24 2.08
N HIS A 427 -21.45 2.49 2.18
CA HIS A 427 -22.29 3.68 2.06
C HIS A 427 -21.53 4.87 1.50
N ILE A 428 -22.10 5.55 0.52
CA ILE A 428 -21.57 6.82 0.00
C ILE A 428 -22.42 7.97 0.52
N LEU A 429 -21.77 8.96 1.13
CA LEU A 429 -22.37 10.21 1.57
C LEU A 429 -21.84 11.35 0.71
N MET A 430 -22.70 12.10 0.05
CA MET A 430 -22.30 13.19 -0.83
C MET A 430 -23.26 14.35 -0.85
N GLY A 431 -22.77 15.52 -1.23
CA GLY A 431 -23.59 16.70 -1.45
C GLY A 431 -24.24 16.74 -2.83
N ALA A 432 -25.47 17.24 -2.93
CA ALA A 432 -26.06 17.58 -4.21
C ALA A 432 -25.83 19.07 -4.52
N ARG A 433 -25.10 19.38 -5.59
CA ARG A 433 -25.06 20.74 -6.14
C ARG A 433 -26.38 21.05 -6.84
N GLY A 434 -27.15 21.98 -6.31
CA GLY A 434 -28.32 22.53 -6.95
C GLY A 434 -28.13 24.05 -7.15
N GLN A 435 -27.72 24.47 -8.34
CA GLN A 435 -27.48 25.91 -8.65
C GLN A 435 -28.75 26.75 -8.90
N SER A 436 -29.96 26.22 -8.75
CA SER A 436 -31.16 27.07 -8.83
C SER A 436 -32.33 26.50 -8.02
N PRO A 437 -33.15 27.37 -7.40
CA PRO A 437 -34.33 27.00 -6.65
C PRO A 437 -35.40 26.24 -7.48
N SER A 438 -35.33 26.37 -8.81
CA SER A 438 -36.29 25.78 -9.75
C SER A 438 -35.87 24.42 -10.33
N ARG A 439 -34.65 23.92 -10.13
CA ARG A 439 -34.21 22.64 -10.66
C ARG A 439 -34.23 21.56 -9.57
N ARG A 440 -35.22 20.68 -9.62
CA ARG A 440 -35.42 19.50 -8.77
C ARG A 440 -34.44 18.36 -9.07
N TYR A 441 -33.37 18.59 -9.83
CA TYR A 441 -32.50 17.55 -10.32
C TYR A 441 -31.18 17.45 -9.53
N LEU A 442 -30.66 16.22 -9.38
CA LEU A 442 -29.34 15.92 -8.89
C LEU A 442 -28.29 16.48 -9.88
N GLY A 443 -27.14 16.95 -9.39
CA GLY A 443 -26.02 17.31 -10.24
C GLY A 443 -25.50 16.09 -11.03
N SER A 444 -24.76 16.30 -12.11
CA SER A 444 -24.27 15.20 -12.98
C SER A 444 -23.47 14.15 -12.23
N VAL A 445 -22.59 14.56 -11.30
CA VAL A 445 -21.78 13.63 -10.48
C VAL A 445 -22.68 12.82 -9.54
N SER A 446 -23.55 13.48 -8.77
CA SER A 446 -24.43 12.78 -7.82
C SER A 446 -25.47 11.91 -8.53
N ALA A 447 -25.98 12.32 -9.69
CA ALA A 447 -26.89 11.50 -10.49
C ALA A 447 -26.20 10.20 -10.96
N ARG A 448 -24.95 10.31 -11.41
CA ARG A 448 -24.17 9.16 -11.84
C ARG A 448 -23.86 8.21 -10.68
N VAL A 449 -23.35 8.75 -9.55
CA VAL A 449 -23.04 7.95 -8.38
C VAL A 449 -24.28 7.20 -7.86
N VAL A 450 -25.43 7.87 -7.78
CA VAL A 450 -26.72 7.23 -7.38
C VAL A 450 -27.12 6.12 -8.34
N ALA A 451 -26.87 6.27 -9.63
CA ALA A 451 -27.27 5.27 -10.64
C ALA A 451 -26.33 4.05 -10.70
N GLU A 452 -25.03 4.23 -10.45
CA GLU A 452 -24.01 3.24 -10.76
C GLU A 452 -23.23 2.75 -9.52
N ALA A 453 -23.44 3.31 -8.32
CA ALA A 453 -22.71 2.90 -7.12
C ALA A 453 -23.00 1.45 -6.72
N PRO A 454 -21.99 0.69 -6.23
CA PRO A 454 -22.17 -0.69 -5.79
C PRO A 454 -22.84 -0.82 -4.40
N CYS A 455 -23.13 0.30 -3.74
CA CYS A 455 -23.58 0.38 -2.35
C CYS A 455 -24.66 1.45 -2.15
N SER A 456 -25.13 1.62 -0.92
CA SER A 456 -26.11 2.66 -0.57
C SER A 456 -25.56 4.07 -0.78
N VAL A 457 -26.37 5.00 -1.24
CA VAL A 457 -25.97 6.41 -1.46
C VAL A 457 -26.93 7.34 -0.75
N THR A 458 -26.40 8.20 0.12
CA THR A 458 -27.14 9.31 0.72
C THR A 458 -26.69 10.64 0.11
N VAL A 459 -27.63 11.37 -0.43
CA VAL A 459 -27.37 12.69 -1.03
C VAL A 459 -27.93 13.77 -0.13
N ILE A 460 -27.05 14.64 0.37
CA ILE A 460 -27.40 15.78 1.22
C ILE A 460 -27.70 17.00 0.37
N ARG A 461 -28.82 17.64 0.63
CA ARG A 461 -29.23 18.88 0.01
C ARG A 461 -29.17 20.03 1.01
N ARG A 462 -28.92 21.22 0.54
CA ARG A 462 -29.03 22.44 1.34
C ARG A 462 -30.48 22.61 1.80
N SER A 463 -30.69 22.74 3.13
CA SER A 463 -32.04 23.06 3.66
C SER A 463 -32.47 24.46 3.21
N ALA A 464 -33.73 24.60 2.80
CA ALA A 464 -34.26 25.86 2.33
C ALA A 464 -34.48 26.93 3.45
N ASP A 465 -34.35 26.52 4.72
CA ASP A 465 -34.65 27.39 5.88
C ASP A 465 -33.57 28.42 6.20
N HIS A 466 -32.32 28.23 5.74
CA HIS A 466 -31.26 29.23 5.94
C HIS A 466 -31.30 30.38 4.92
N ALA A 467 -32.11 30.27 3.87
CA ALA A 467 -32.23 31.33 2.85
C ALA A 467 -33.24 32.44 3.21
N ARG A 468 -33.98 32.32 4.31
CA ARG A 468 -34.95 33.35 4.77
C ARG A 468 -34.37 34.31 5.81
N GLY A 469 -33.20 34.03 6.40
CA GLY A 469 -32.57 34.91 7.41
C GLY A 469 -31.85 36.14 6.84
N ASP A 470 -31.54 36.18 5.55
CA ASP A 470 -30.69 37.21 4.95
C ASP A 470 -31.45 38.24 4.08
N ARG A 471 -32.77 38.32 4.23
CA ARG A 471 -33.63 39.30 3.53
C ARG A 471 -34.39 40.27 4.42
N THR A 472 -34.02 40.37 5.70
CA THR A 472 -34.53 41.39 6.62
C THR A 472 -33.41 41.92 7.48
N ALA A 473 -32.55 42.74 6.95
CA ALA A 473 -31.82 43.82 7.62
C ALA A 473 -31.44 44.87 6.55
#